data_5a1cc2e82bcd257a82550bd3a2318971
#
_entry.id   5a1cc2e82bcd257a82550bd3a2318971
#
_cell.length_a   1.000
_cell.length_b   1.000
_cell.length_c   1.000
_cell.angle_alpha   90.00
_cell.angle_beta   90.00
_cell.angle_gamma   90.00
#
_symmetry.space_group_name_H-M   'P 1'
#
loop_
_entity.id
_entity.type
_entity.pdbx_description
1 polymer ?
#
loop_
_entity_poly.entity_id
_entity_poly.type
_entity_poly.pdbx_seq_one_letter_code
_entity_poly.pdbx_strand_id
1 'polypeptide(L)'
;VVNSDILISGAGIAGPALAYWLARHGFTPTVVEDAPALRRGGQAVDFRGPTHLTVLERMGLLDELRRIQTGGSPIRFVDEADRTLLHLPDSFAGGDIEVARHDLARLLHEHSAPTTEYILGDSITALTQMPSGVLAEFRRAGPREFHLVIGADGLHSNVRRLALGPEERYVTHLGHHAATWPLPHGTGLAPARGSTAYNTPGRFASVVAGHRDGARPQAYVVFAAPPPGPDRRDPRAHKRRIAEALSGMGWHVPRLLQALPGAPDLYYDAISRVDAPAWSQGRVCLVGDAACGATIGGMGAGTAVVGAYVLAAELARTPDDHRAAFTRYEDRLRAYARRCQAGGDRTGTFLAPATARGIRLRNTLLSRPLLLKAMLAMGRRTTTVALPDLPAGRTSR
;
A
#
# COMPACT_ATOMS: atom_id res chain seq x y z
N VAL A 1 8.81 36.09 4.31
CA VAL A 1 7.68 35.14 4.21
C VAL A 1 8.30 33.81 3.83
N VAL A 2 8.29 32.85 4.74
CA VAL A 2 8.74 31.46 4.42
C VAL A 2 7.74 30.92 3.40
N ASN A 3 8.22 30.53 2.22
CA ASN A 3 7.37 29.90 1.23
C ASN A 3 6.92 28.54 1.78
N SER A 4 5.61 28.38 2.04
CA SER A 4 5.01 27.22 2.71
C SER A 4 4.34 26.24 1.72
N ASP A 5 4.42 26.52 0.42
CA ASP A 5 3.72 25.75 -0.59
C ASP A 5 4.43 24.43 -0.88
N ILE A 6 3.73 23.33 -0.65
CA ILE A 6 4.28 21.98 -0.82
C ILE A 6 3.42 21.20 -1.82
N LEU A 7 4.04 20.77 -2.93
CA LEU A 7 3.41 19.87 -3.89
C LEU A 7 3.58 18.41 -3.43
N ILE A 8 2.49 17.66 -3.41
CA ILE A 8 2.45 16.23 -3.11
C ILE A 8 1.95 15.49 -4.35
N SER A 9 2.73 14.55 -4.86
CA SER A 9 2.31 13.68 -5.97
C SER A 9 1.69 12.40 -5.43
N GLY A 10 0.41 12.17 -5.74
CA GLY A 10 -0.37 10.98 -5.39
C GLY A 10 -1.42 11.22 -4.30
N ALA A 11 -2.68 10.89 -4.62
CA ALA A 11 -3.84 10.96 -3.71
C ALA A 11 -4.24 9.57 -3.15
N GLY A 12 -3.28 8.68 -2.94
CA GLY A 12 -3.52 7.36 -2.34
C GLY A 12 -3.76 7.43 -0.83
N ILE A 13 -2.84 6.87 -0.04
CA ILE A 13 -2.89 6.91 1.43
C ILE A 13 -1.89 7.95 1.97
N ALA A 14 -0.63 7.89 1.52
CA ALA A 14 0.43 8.75 2.04
C ALA A 14 0.21 10.24 1.75
N GLY A 15 -0.25 10.59 0.54
CA GLY A 15 -0.43 11.98 0.12
C GLY A 15 -1.48 12.72 0.94
N PRO A 16 -2.74 12.26 1.00
CA PRO A 16 -3.76 12.89 1.84
C PRO A 16 -3.40 12.91 3.33
N ALA A 17 -2.79 11.84 3.86
CA ALA A 17 -2.30 11.81 5.24
C ALA A 17 -1.24 12.88 5.49
N LEU A 18 -0.31 13.07 4.56
CA LEU A 18 0.73 14.10 4.65
C LEU A 18 0.12 15.51 4.52
N ALA A 19 -0.79 15.71 3.57
CA ALA A 19 -1.47 16.99 3.38
C ALA A 19 -2.21 17.43 4.65
N TYR A 20 -2.93 16.51 5.31
CA TYR A 20 -3.59 16.76 6.59
C TYR A 20 -2.59 17.28 7.65
N TRP A 21 -1.46 16.60 7.84
CA TRP A 21 -0.49 17.00 8.85
C TRP A 21 0.23 18.31 8.51
N LEU A 22 0.61 18.51 7.24
CA LEU A 22 1.27 19.73 6.79
C LEU A 22 0.38 20.96 7.00
N ALA A 23 -0.90 20.88 6.63
CA ALA A 23 -1.84 21.97 6.82
C ALA A 23 -2.00 22.36 8.31
N ARG A 24 -2.04 21.38 9.22
CA ARG A 24 -2.08 21.63 10.68
C ARG A 24 -0.84 22.33 11.24
N HIS A 25 0.26 22.30 10.49
CA HIS A 25 1.51 22.97 10.85
C HIS A 25 1.78 24.26 10.04
N GLY A 26 0.76 24.77 9.32
CA GLY A 26 0.82 26.06 8.63
C GLY A 26 1.50 26.01 7.26
N PHE A 27 1.67 24.81 6.67
CA PHE A 27 2.03 24.67 5.26
C PHE A 27 0.79 24.68 4.36
N THR A 28 0.99 24.98 3.09
CA THR A 28 -0.07 25.02 2.06
C THR A 28 0.13 23.80 1.11
N PRO A 29 -0.52 22.66 1.37
CA PRO A 29 -0.37 21.50 0.51
C PRO A 29 -1.23 21.60 -0.76
N THR A 30 -0.64 21.23 -1.91
CA THR A 30 -1.33 20.92 -3.17
C THR A 30 -1.06 19.46 -3.51
N VAL A 31 -2.11 18.66 -3.73
CA VAL A 31 -2.00 17.25 -4.12
C VAL A 31 -2.33 17.09 -5.59
N VAL A 32 -1.43 16.50 -6.38
CA VAL A 32 -1.70 16.11 -7.77
C VAL A 32 -1.86 14.59 -7.87
N GLU A 33 -2.89 14.12 -8.61
CA GLU A 33 -3.19 12.70 -8.82
C GLU A 33 -3.47 12.43 -10.29
N ASP A 34 -2.80 11.42 -10.85
CA ASP A 34 -2.93 11.03 -12.27
C ASP A 34 -4.34 10.49 -12.60
N ALA A 35 -4.98 9.81 -11.67
CA ALA A 35 -6.35 9.35 -11.86
C ALA A 35 -7.35 10.51 -11.83
N PRO A 36 -8.40 10.49 -12.70
CA PRO A 36 -9.42 11.55 -12.73
C PRO A 36 -10.37 11.53 -11.52
N ALA A 37 -10.31 10.48 -10.71
CA ALA A 37 -11.07 10.34 -9.47
C ALA A 37 -10.32 9.41 -8.50
N LEU A 38 -10.66 9.47 -7.22
CA LEU A 38 -10.12 8.53 -6.22
C LEU A 38 -10.47 7.09 -6.58
N ARG A 39 -9.52 6.18 -6.44
CA ARG A 39 -9.69 4.76 -6.77
C ARG A 39 -10.75 4.12 -5.87
N ARG A 40 -11.70 3.41 -6.49
CA ARG A 40 -12.84 2.75 -5.80
C ARG A 40 -12.57 1.29 -5.44
N GLY A 41 -11.44 0.72 -5.78
CA GLY A 41 -11.11 -0.69 -5.56
C GLY A 41 -9.82 -0.86 -4.75
N GLY A 42 -9.44 -2.10 -4.58
CA GLY A 42 -8.22 -2.51 -3.88
C GLY A 42 -8.52 -3.47 -2.74
N GLN A 43 -7.48 -4.16 -2.29
CA GLN A 43 -7.56 -5.07 -1.16
C GLN A 43 -7.77 -4.30 0.16
N ALA A 44 -8.23 -5.00 1.19
CA ALA A 44 -8.20 -4.46 2.54
C ALA A 44 -6.76 -4.18 2.97
N VAL A 45 -6.60 -3.20 3.83
CA VAL A 45 -5.33 -2.80 4.44
C VAL A 45 -5.45 -2.89 5.95
N ASP A 46 -4.36 -3.25 6.60
CA ASP A 46 -4.34 -3.46 8.03
C ASP A 46 -3.39 -2.50 8.75
N PHE A 47 -3.75 -2.21 9.99
CA PHE A 47 -2.93 -1.48 10.94
C PHE A 47 -2.60 -2.36 12.13
N ARG A 48 -1.32 -2.33 12.56
CA ARG A 48 -0.81 -3.20 13.63
C ARG A 48 0.04 -2.44 14.63
N GLY A 49 -0.19 -2.75 15.88
CA GLY A 49 0.63 -2.25 16.98
C GLY A 49 0.40 -0.78 17.34
N PRO A 50 1.01 -0.34 18.45
CA PRO A 50 0.70 0.95 19.05
C PRO A 50 1.07 2.13 18.16
N THR A 51 2.15 2.05 17.38
CA THR A 51 2.59 3.18 16.54
C THR A 51 1.54 3.57 15.51
N HIS A 52 0.98 2.59 14.78
CA HIS A 52 -0.06 2.86 13.79
C HIS A 52 -1.31 3.43 14.45
N LEU A 53 -1.77 2.79 15.53
CA LEU A 53 -2.99 3.22 16.23
C LEU A 53 -2.84 4.63 16.82
N THR A 54 -1.69 4.96 17.40
CA THR A 54 -1.42 6.30 17.94
C THR A 54 -1.48 7.38 16.85
N VAL A 55 -0.92 7.12 15.65
CA VAL A 55 -1.00 8.10 14.56
C VAL A 55 -2.44 8.29 14.10
N LEU A 56 -3.22 7.22 13.94
CA LEU A 56 -4.63 7.29 13.57
C LEU A 56 -5.47 8.00 14.64
N GLU A 57 -5.19 7.77 15.92
CA GLU A 57 -5.83 8.46 17.05
C GLU A 57 -5.51 9.97 17.02
N ARG A 58 -4.22 10.35 16.83
CA ARG A 58 -3.80 11.75 16.69
C ARG A 58 -4.42 12.45 15.47
N MET A 59 -4.78 11.69 14.43
CA MET A 59 -5.52 12.19 13.27
C MET A 59 -7.03 12.33 13.52
N GLY A 60 -7.55 11.75 14.62
CA GLY A 60 -8.98 11.67 14.88
C GLY A 60 -9.72 10.63 14.03
N LEU A 61 -9.01 9.72 13.38
CA LEU A 61 -9.58 8.71 12.48
C LEU A 61 -9.86 7.36 13.15
N LEU A 62 -9.26 7.09 14.32
CA LEU A 62 -9.26 5.76 14.91
C LEU A 62 -10.67 5.20 15.17
N ASP A 63 -11.58 6.00 15.73
CA ASP A 63 -12.93 5.56 16.04
C ASP A 63 -13.79 5.36 14.78
N GLU A 64 -13.56 6.17 13.75
CA GLU A 64 -14.26 5.99 12.48
C GLU A 64 -13.79 4.73 11.76
N LEU A 65 -12.48 4.46 11.74
CA LEU A 65 -11.93 3.23 11.19
C LEU A 65 -12.42 1.99 11.92
N ARG A 66 -12.58 2.05 13.25
CA ARG A 66 -13.19 0.95 14.03
C ARG A 66 -14.64 0.69 13.64
N ARG A 67 -15.40 1.72 13.29
CA ARG A 67 -16.82 1.56 12.86
C ARG A 67 -16.95 0.93 11.48
N ILE A 68 -15.98 1.15 10.59
CA ILE A 68 -16.00 0.66 9.21
C ILE A 68 -15.07 -0.53 8.96
N GLN A 69 -14.43 -1.07 10.01
CA GLN A 69 -13.52 -2.21 9.88
C GLN A 69 -14.22 -3.44 9.29
N THR A 70 -13.45 -4.24 8.57
CA THR A 70 -13.93 -5.48 7.93
C THR A 70 -14.18 -6.61 8.94
N GLY A 71 -13.70 -6.46 10.16
CA GLY A 71 -13.80 -7.48 11.22
C GLY A 71 -12.74 -8.57 11.11
N GLY A 72 -11.70 -8.34 10.32
CA GLY A 72 -10.60 -9.27 10.07
C GLY A 72 -10.89 -10.27 8.95
N SER A 73 -9.85 -10.91 8.47
CA SER A 73 -9.90 -11.79 7.30
C SER A 73 -9.31 -13.18 7.62
N PRO A 74 -10.10 -14.11 8.21
CA PRO A 74 -9.66 -15.48 8.40
C PRO A 74 -9.39 -16.14 7.05
N ILE A 75 -8.39 -17.03 6.99
CA ILE A 75 -8.03 -17.73 5.76
C ILE A 75 -8.19 -19.23 5.97
N ARG A 76 -9.06 -19.85 5.18
CA ARG A 76 -9.24 -21.29 5.11
C ARG A 76 -8.50 -21.85 3.90
N PHE A 77 -7.39 -22.53 4.10
CA PHE A 77 -6.71 -23.27 3.04
C PHE A 77 -7.35 -24.63 2.83
N VAL A 78 -7.60 -24.96 1.58
CA VAL A 78 -8.30 -26.19 1.19
C VAL A 78 -7.51 -27.01 0.16
N ASP A 79 -7.87 -28.27 0.03
CA ASP A 79 -7.48 -29.13 -1.11
C ASP A 79 -8.42 -28.94 -2.29
N GLU A 80 -8.21 -29.70 -3.37
CA GLU A 80 -9.00 -29.64 -4.59
C GLU A 80 -10.47 -30.02 -4.37
N ALA A 81 -10.75 -30.87 -3.39
CA ALA A 81 -12.09 -31.29 -2.98
C ALA A 81 -12.73 -30.38 -1.92
N ASP A 82 -12.21 -29.17 -1.70
CA ASP A 82 -12.65 -28.18 -0.71
C ASP A 82 -12.53 -28.65 0.76
N ARG A 83 -11.73 -29.69 1.05
CA ARG A 83 -11.48 -30.14 2.42
C ARG A 83 -10.45 -29.23 3.08
N THR A 84 -10.72 -28.78 4.29
CA THR A 84 -9.84 -27.86 5.04
C THR A 84 -8.51 -28.50 5.40
N LEU A 85 -7.42 -27.88 5.00
CA LEU A 85 -6.04 -28.24 5.31
C LEU A 85 -5.44 -27.39 6.44
N LEU A 86 -5.84 -26.11 6.52
CA LEU A 86 -5.35 -25.14 7.49
C LEU A 86 -6.36 -24.03 7.67
N HIS A 87 -6.57 -23.57 8.91
CA HIS A 87 -7.35 -22.38 9.22
C HIS A 87 -6.46 -21.37 9.94
N LEU A 88 -6.36 -20.15 9.39
CA LEU A 88 -5.68 -19.03 10.01
C LEU A 88 -6.70 -18.04 10.58
N PRO A 89 -6.50 -17.52 11.80
CA PRO A 89 -7.44 -16.63 12.46
C PRO A 89 -7.51 -15.25 11.82
N ASP A 90 -8.52 -14.48 12.14
CA ASP A 90 -8.79 -13.12 11.69
C ASP A 90 -7.56 -12.20 11.83
N SER A 91 -6.88 -12.29 12.96
CA SER A 91 -5.71 -11.47 13.28
C SER A 91 -4.47 -11.77 12.44
N PHE A 92 -4.49 -12.85 11.66
CA PHE A 92 -3.34 -13.22 10.82
C PHE A 92 -3.12 -12.19 9.70
N ALA A 93 -4.15 -11.87 8.94
CA ALA A 93 -4.11 -10.88 7.86
C ALA A 93 -4.66 -9.51 8.28
N GLY A 94 -5.67 -9.46 9.16
CA GLY A 94 -6.42 -8.26 9.51
C GLY A 94 -5.76 -7.31 10.54
N GLY A 95 -4.65 -7.71 11.18
CA GLY A 95 -3.99 -6.84 12.17
C GLY A 95 -4.84 -6.53 13.39
N ASP A 96 -4.70 -5.31 13.94
CA ASP A 96 -5.53 -4.77 15.02
C ASP A 96 -6.77 -4.05 14.47
N ILE A 97 -6.67 -3.46 13.28
CA ILE A 97 -7.77 -2.86 12.49
C ILE A 97 -7.51 -3.18 11.03
N GLU A 98 -8.53 -3.70 10.35
CA GLU A 98 -8.52 -3.92 8.91
C GLU A 98 -9.67 -3.15 8.27
N VAL A 99 -9.40 -2.39 7.22
CA VAL A 99 -10.39 -1.60 6.49
C VAL A 99 -10.21 -1.75 4.98
N ALA A 100 -11.27 -1.57 4.22
CA ALA A 100 -11.16 -1.50 2.77
C ALA A 100 -10.28 -0.31 2.37
N ARG A 101 -9.31 -0.52 1.47
CA ARG A 101 -8.35 0.53 1.05
C ARG A 101 -9.03 1.80 0.54
N HIS A 102 -10.12 1.65 -0.21
CA HIS A 102 -10.85 2.79 -0.77
C HIS A 102 -11.57 3.61 0.31
N ASP A 103 -12.07 2.97 1.39
CA ASP A 103 -12.68 3.68 2.51
C ASP A 103 -11.63 4.49 3.28
N LEU A 104 -10.45 3.91 3.53
CA LEU A 104 -9.34 4.64 4.12
C LEU A 104 -8.91 5.84 3.28
N ALA A 105 -8.74 5.64 1.96
CA ALA A 105 -8.35 6.71 1.06
C ALA A 105 -9.40 7.83 1.01
N ARG A 106 -10.70 7.48 1.00
CA ARG A 106 -11.80 8.43 1.07
C ARG A 106 -11.76 9.24 2.37
N LEU A 107 -11.63 8.59 3.52
CA LEU A 107 -11.57 9.27 4.83
C LEU A 107 -10.37 10.23 4.91
N LEU A 108 -9.19 9.81 4.49
CA LEU A 108 -8.00 10.65 4.48
C LEU A 108 -8.17 11.85 3.55
N HIS A 109 -8.80 11.67 2.40
CA HIS A 109 -9.13 12.76 1.49
C HIS A 109 -10.13 13.73 2.14
N GLU A 110 -11.24 13.24 2.69
CA GLU A 110 -12.26 14.06 3.35
C GLU A 110 -11.69 14.90 4.50
N HIS A 111 -10.72 14.36 5.26
CA HIS A 111 -10.06 15.07 6.36
C HIS A 111 -9.05 16.11 5.89
N SER A 112 -8.44 15.93 4.73
CA SER A 112 -7.43 16.87 4.20
C SER A 112 -8.00 17.91 3.22
N ALA A 113 -9.08 17.58 2.50
CA ALA A 113 -9.65 18.44 1.46
C ALA A 113 -10.02 19.87 1.89
N PRO A 114 -10.49 20.14 3.13
CA PRO A 114 -10.83 21.50 3.55
C PRO A 114 -9.64 22.47 3.53
N THR A 115 -8.40 21.97 3.60
CA THR A 115 -7.17 22.76 3.71
C THR A 115 -6.14 22.42 2.61
N THR A 116 -6.53 21.69 1.58
CA THR A 116 -5.64 21.16 0.54
C THR A 116 -6.25 21.36 -0.84
N GLU A 117 -5.48 21.89 -1.78
CA GLU A 117 -5.86 21.88 -3.18
C GLU A 117 -5.63 20.49 -3.79
N TYR A 118 -6.63 19.95 -4.53
CA TYR A 118 -6.52 18.68 -5.23
C TYR A 118 -6.64 18.89 -6.75
N ILE A 119 -5.59 18.50 -7.49
CA ILE A 119 -5.53 18.50 -8.96
C ILE A 119 -5.66 17.05 -9.42
N LEU A 120 -6.85 16.63 -9.81
CA LEU A 120 -7.13 15.27 -10.28
C LEU A 120 -7.00 15.17 -11.81
N GLY A 121 -6.61 14.01 -12.31
CA GLY A 121 -6.44 13.73 -13.74
C GLY A 121 -5.19 14.36 -14.33
N ASP A 122 -4.22 14.75 -13.51
CA ASP A 122 -2.96 15.35 -13.95
C ASP A 122 -1.74 14.70 -13.29
N SER A 123 -0.57 14.92 -13.84
CA SER A 123 0.69 14.34 -13.36
C SER A 123 1.86 15.26 -13.61
N ILE A 124 2.87 15.21 -12.75
CA ILE A 124 4.11 15.96 -12.93
C ILE A 124 4.88 15.35 -14.12
N THR A 125 5.32 16.20 -15.04
CA THR A 125 6.12 15.80 -16.21
C THR A 125 7.60 16.13 -16.06
N ALA A 126 7.93 17.23 -15.38
CA ALA A 126 9.30 17.65 -15.09
C ALA A 126 9.40 18.35 -13.75
N LEU A 127 10.59 18.30 -13.15
CA LEU A 127 10.96 19.00 -11.92
C LEU A 127 12.30 19.71 -12.13
N THR A 128 12.31 21.03 -11.96
CA THR A 128 13.53 21.84 -12.01
C THR A 128 13.77 22.45 -10.65
N GLN A 129 14.81 22.00 -9.95
CA GLN A 129 15.18 22.53 -8.64
C GLN A 129 15.94 23.85 -8.78
N MET A 130 15.54 24.85 -7.99
CA MET A 130 16.13 26.17 -7.91
C MET A 130 16.52 26.50 -6.44
N PRO A 131 17.37 27.50 -6.18
CA PRO A 131 17.66 27.91 -4.81
C PRO A 131 16.41 28.28 -4.00
N SER A 132 15.40 28.90 -4.61
CA SER A 132 14.15 29.35 -3.98
C SER A 132 13.11 28.25 -3.84
N GLY A 133 13.09 27.24 -4.73
CA GLY A 133 12.01 26.26 -4.80
C GLY A 133 12.23 25.18 -5.84
N VAL A 134 11.12 24.59 -6.29
CA VAL A 134 11.06 23.60 -7.37
C VAL A 134 9.98 24.04 -8.35
N LEU A 135 10.36 24.29 -9.60
CA LEU A 135 9.40 24.45 -10.69
C LEU A 135 8.90 23.06 -11.11
N ALA A 136 7.60 22.84 -10.94
CA ALA A 136 6.93 21.62 -11.39
C ALA A 136 6.15 21.90 -12.67
N GLU A 137 6.39 21.10 -13.71
CA GLU A 137 5.61 21.07 -14.94
C GLU A 137 4.59 19.95 -14.88
N PHE A 138 3.39 20.22 -15.37
CA PHE A 138 2.27 19.27 -15.35
C PHE A 138 1.90 18.85 -16.76
N ARG A 139 1.21 17.72 -16.89
CA ARG A 139 0.74 17.23 -18.18
C ARG A 139 -0.36 18.12 -18.79
N ARG A 140 -1.19 18.73 -17.95
CA ARG A 140 -2.37 19.54 -18.34
C ARG A 140 -2.35 20.94 -17.77
N ALA A 141 -2.06 21.09 -16.48
CA ALA A 141 -1.97 22.39 -15.82
C ALA A 141 -0.71 23.14 -16.26
N GLY A 142 -0.73 24.47 -16.11
CA GLY A 142 0.46 25.29 -16.30
C GLY A 142 1.54 24.99 -15.26
N PRO A 143 2.82 25.34 -15.53
CA PRO A 143 3.91 25.16 -14.59
C PRO A 143 3.70 26.02 -13.34
N ARG A 144 4.07 25.49 -12.15
CA ARG A 144 3.97 26.18 -10.85
C ARG A 144 5.24 25.97 -10.04
N GLU A 145 5.63 26.98 -9.26
CA GLU A 145 6.74 26.90 -8.32
C GLU A 145 6.22 26.51 -6.92
N PHE A 146 6.93 25.58 -6.27
CA PHE A 146 6.66 25.12 -4.92
C PHE A 146 7.93 25.17 -4.07
N HIS A 147 7.79 25.34 -2.77
CA HIS A 147 8.93 25.29 -1.85
C HIS A 147 9.56 23.90 -1.84
N LEU A 148 8.74 22.85 -1.73
CA LEU A 148 9.13 21.45 -1.69
C LEU A 148 8.21 20.60 -2.59
N VAL A 149 8.72 19.46 -3.07
CA VAL A 149 7.94 18.44 -3.77
C VAL A 149 8.07 17.12 -3.03
N ILE A 150 6.95 16.47 -2.73
CA ILE A 150 6.92 15.19 -2.02
C ILE A 150 6.29 14.11 -2.91
N GLY A 151 7.05 13.07 -3.22
CA GLY A 151 6.54 11.88 -3.92
C GLY A 151 5.82 10.94 -2.96
N ALA A 152 4.50 10.86 -3.08
CA ALA A 152 3.60 9.95 -2.38
C ALA A 152 2.86 9.03 -3.37
N ASP A 153 3.42 8.85 -4.56
CA ASP A 153 2.84 8.27 -5.77
C ASP A 153 3.11 6.75 -5.92
N GLY A 154 3.44 6.11 -4.78
CA GLY A 154 3.42 4.66 -4.66
C GLY A 154 4.67 3.95 -5.19
N LEU A 155 4.56 2.63 -5.36
CA LEU A 155 5.66 1.73 -5.72
C LEU A 155 6.36 2.16 -7.02
N HIS A 156 5.59 2.60 -8.03
CA HIS A 156 6.05 3.05 -9.34
C HIS A 156 6.19 4.58 -9.42
N SER A 157 6.75 5.19 -8.37
CA SER A 157 6.80 6.63 -8.18
C SER A 157 7.42 7.38 -9.36
N ASN A 158 6.63 8.27 -9.95
CA ASN A 158 7.07 9.19 -10.99
C ASN A 158 8.03 10.26 -10.44
N VAL A 159 7.77 10.75 -9.22
CA VAL A 159 8.67 11.72 -8.56
C VAL A 159 10.02 11.10 -8.29
N ARG A 160 10.09 9.82 -7.82
CA ARG A 160 11.36 9.11 -7.67
C ARG A 160 12.10 9.01 -8.99
N ARG A 161 11.41 8.69 -10.09
CA ARG A 161 12.01 8.62 -11.42
C ARG A 161 12.56 9.98 -11.89
N LEU A 162 11.81 11.06 -11.67
CA LEU A 162 12.20 12.40 -12.10
C LEU A 162 13.36 12.98 -11.27
N ALA A 163 13.37 12.74 -9.95
CA ALA A 163 14.35 13.33 -9.05
C ALA A 163 15.59 12.45 -8.83
N LEU A 164 15.41 11.13 -8.67
CA LEU A 164 16.50 10.23 -8.29
C LEU A 164 17.00 9.36 -9.45
N GLY A 165 16.18 9.17 -10.48
CA GLY A 165 16.55 8.40 -11.68
C GLY A 165 15.65 7.19 -11.94
N PRO A 166 15.99 6.35 -12.93
CA PRO A 166 15.12 5.31 -13.45
C PRO A 166 14.75 4.26 -12.41
N GLU A 167 13.50 3.75 -12.51
CA GLU A 167 12.88 2.84 -11.56
C GLU A 167 13.69 1.56 -11.31
N GLU A 168 14.32 1.04 -12.34
CA GLU A 168 15.08 -0.22 -12.32
C GLU A 168 16.26 -0.19 -11.34
N ARG A 169 16.70 0.99 -10.92
CA ARG A 169 17.73 1.16 -9.89
C ARG A 169 17.23 0.92 -8.48
N TYR A 170 15.93 1.01 -8.27
CA TYR A 170 15.32 1.10 -6.94
C TYR A 170 14.28 0.03 -6.66
N VAL A 171 13.70 -0.57 -7.70
CA VAL A 171 12.62 -1.57 -7.54
C VAL A 171 13.15 -2.95 -7.83
N THR A 172 13.13 -3.80 -6.80
CA THR A 172 13.53 -5.21 -6.88
C THR A 172 12.30 -6.09 -6.97
N HIS A 173 12.18 -6.86 -8.05
CA HIS A 173 11.14 -7.88 -8.21
C HIS A 173 11.42 -9.10 -7.32
N LEU A 174 10.41 -9.60 -6.61
CA LEU A 174 10.52 -10.69 -5.63
C LEU A 174 10.03 -12.05 -6.16
N GLY A 175 10.06 -12.25 -7.48
CA GLY A 175 9.79 -13.53 -8.13
C GLY A 175 8.32 -13.94 -8.23
N HIS A 176 7.38 -13.08 -7.87
CA HIS A 176 5.95 -13.36 -7.90
C HIS A 176 5.15 -12.20 -8.44
N HIS A 177 3.94 -12.50 -8.95
CA HIS A 177 2.93 -11.51 -9.30
C HIS A 177 1.67 -11.74 -8.45
N ALA A 178 0.91 -10.68 -8.24
CA ALA A 178 -0.37 -10.70 -7.57
C ALA A 178 -1.45 -10.06 -8.42
N ALA A 179 -2.65 -10.62 -8.39
CA ALA A 179 -3.80 -10.02 -9.04
C ALA A 179 -5.07 -10.19 -8.21
N THR A 180 -5.97 -9.22 -8.34
CA THR A 180 -7.33 -9.33 -7.78
C THR A 180 -8.35 -8.73 -8.73
N TRP A 181 -9.52 -9.36 -8.80
CA TRP A 181 -10.65 -8.88 -9.61
C TRP A 181 -11.98 -9.25 -8.97
N PRO A 182 -13.03 -8.43 -9.15
CA PRO A 182 -14.35 -8.73 -8.63
C PRO A 182 -14.98 -9.90 -9.37
N LEU A 183 -15.65 -10.78 -8.62
CA LEU A 183 -16.45 -11.87 -9.16
C LEU A 183 -17.91 -11.44 -9.34
N PRO A 184 -18.64 -12.00 -10.31
CA PRO A 184 -20.08 -11.78 -10.44
C PRO A 184 -20.85 -12.20 -9.18
N HIS A 185 -21.96 -11.52 -8.89
CA HIS A 185 -22.88 -11.97 -7.86
C HIS A 185 -23.46 -13.35 -8.19
N GLY A 186 -23.82 -14.12 -7.18
CA GLY A 186 -24.48 -15.41 -7.36
C GLY A 186 -23.57 -16.55 -7.84
N THR A 187 -22.24 -16.36 -7.83
CA THR A 187 -21.31 -17.44 -8.19
C THR A 187 -21.33 -18.62 -7.22
N GLY A 188 -21.85 -18.45 -6.01
CA GLY A 188 -21.81 -19.48 -4.97
C GLY A 188 -20.41 -19.83 -4.47
N LEU A 189 -19.39 -19.02 -4.81
CA LEU A 189 -17.99 -19.26 -4.44
C LEU A 189 -17.58 -18.50 -3.18
N ALA A 190 -18.31 -17.44 -2.83
CA ALA A 190 -17.95 -16.59 -1.71
C ALA A 190 -18.07 -17.33 -0.38
N PRO A 191 -17.02 -17.36 0.46
CA PRO A 191 -17.19 -17.77 1.84
C PRO A 191 -18.09 -16.77 2.58
N ALA A 192 -18.71 -17.19 3.66
CA ALA A 192 -19.53 -16.30 4.50
C ALA A 192 -18.69 -15.16 5.07
N ARG A 193 -17.39 -15.39 5.34
CA ARG A 193 -16.44 -14.41 5.88
C ARG A 193 -15.01 -14.79 5.51
N GLY A 194 -14.14 -13.79 5.41
CA GLY A 194 -12.72 -13.97 5.16
C GLY A 194 -12.43 -14.52 3.76
N SER A 195 -11.56 -15.50 3.66
CA SER A 195 -11.19 -16.08 2.37
C SER A 195 -11.04 -17.60 2.41
N THR A 196 -11.34 -18.25 1.29
CA THR A 196 -11.00 -19.64 1.03
C THR A 196 -9.89 -19.67 -0.02
N ALA A 197 -8.83 -20.40 0.25
CA ALA A 197 -7.60 -20.40 -0.53
C ALA A 197 -7.17 -21.82 -0.92
N TYR A 198 -6.69 -21.96 -2.15
CA TYR A 198 -6.17 -23.20 -2.73
C TYR A 198 -4.75 -23.00 -3.26
N ASN A 199 -3.87 -23.99 -3.06
CA ASN A 199 -2.49 -23.94 -3.53
C ASN A 199 -2.14 -25.12 -4.44
N THR A 200 -1.36 -24.82 -5.48
CA THR A 200 -0.45 -25.76 -6.14
C THR A 200 0.97 -25.20 -6.10
N PRO A 201 2.03 -25.98 -6.37
CA PRO A 201 3.40 -25.48 -6.35
C PRO A 201 3.58 -24.19 -7.16
N GLY A 202 4.08 -23.13 -6.50
CA GLY A 202 4.29 -21.79 -7.08
C GLY A 202 3.03 -21.00 -7.38
N ARG A 203 1.83 -21.45 -6.97
CA ARG A 203 0.55 -20.81 -7.28
C ARG A 203 -0.40 -20.83 -6.10
N PHE A 204 -1.07 -19.71 -5.91
CA PHE A 204 -2.11 -19.49 -4.90
C PHE A 204 -3.32 -18.87 -5.58
N ALA A 205 -4.50 -19.37 -5.28
CA ALA A 205 -5.76 -18.78 -5.70
C ALA A 205 -6.72 -18.76 -4.52
N SER A 206 -7.45 -17.67 -4.35
CA SER A 206 -8.45 -17.55 -3.29
C SER A 206 -9.69 -16.79 -3.74
N VAL A 207 -10.78 -17.05 -3.04
CA VAL A 207 -11.99 -16.23 -3.07
C VAL A 207 -12.11 -15.52 -1.74
N VAL A 208 -12.17 -14.21 -1.79
CA VAL A 208 -12.33 -13.32 -0.63
C VAL A 208 -13.77 -12.87 -0.56
N ALA A 209 -14.39 -12.95 0.62
CA ALA A 209 -15.74 -12.45 0.84
C ALA A 209 -15.83 -10.94 0.58
N GLY A 210 -16.97 -10.46 0.14
CA GLY A 210 -17.27 -9.03 0.14
C GLY A 210 -17.35 -8.50 1.57
N HIS A 211 -16.75 -7.33 1.83
CA HIS A 211 -16.65 -6.77 3.19
C HIS A 211 -17.93 -6.13 3.72
N ARG A 212 -18.95 -5.95 2.89
CA ARG A 212 -20.26 -5.37 3.25
C ARG A 212 -21.38 -6.11 2.53
N ASP A 213 -22.58 -6.00 3.06
CA ASP A 213 -23.78 -6.51 2.38
C ASP A 213 -23.88 -5.93 0.96
N GLY A 214 -24.03 -6.82 -0.02
CA GLY A 214 -24.05 -6.46 -1.43
C GLY A 214 -22.69 -6.22 -2.08
N ALA A 215 -21.58 -6.27 -1.34
CA ALA A 215 -20.25 -6.20 -1.95
C ALA A 215 -19.91 -7.47 -2.71
N ARG A 216 -19.30 -7.30 -3.89
CA ARG A 216 -18.89 -8.45 -4.72
C ARG A 216 -17.73 -9.19 -4.08
N PRO A 217 -17.76 -10.53 -4.03
CA PRO A 217 -16.60 -11.32 -3.68
C PRO A 217 -15.49 -11.06 -4.71
N GLN A 218 -14.25 -11.31 -4.30
CA GLN A 218 -13.09 -11.07 -5.14
C GLN A 218 -12.26 -12.34 -5.31
N ALA A 219 -11.77 -12.58 -6.51
CA ALA A 219 -10.67 -13.48 -6.73
C ALA A 219 -9.38 -12.77 -6.32
N TYR A 220 -8.49 -13.48 -5.61
CA TYR A 220 -7.15 -13.02 -5.31
C TYR A 220 -6.16 -14.14 -5.58
N VAL A 221 -5.16 -13.85 -6.41
CA VAL A 221 -4.18 -14.84 -6.85
C VAL A 221 -2.76 -14.33 -6.69
N VAL A 222 -1.84 -15.26 -6.39
CA VAL A 222 -0.40 -15.03 -6.37
C VAL A 222 0.27 -16.18 -7.12
N PHE A 223 1.20 -15.88 -7.99
CA PHE A 223 1.93 -16.90 -8.75
C PHE A 223 3.37 -16.49 -9.02
N ALA A 224 4.25 -17.49 -9.07
CA ALA A 224 5.65 -17.29 -9.44
C ALA A 224 5.76 -16.91 -10.91
N ALA A 225 6.46 -15.83 -11.22
CA ALA A 225 6.68 -15.35 -12.58
C ALA A 225 7.94 -14.48 -12.65
N PRO A 226 8.59 -14.37 -13.82
CA PRO A 226 9.72 -13.46 -14.04
C PRO A 226 9.26 -11.98 -13.94
N PRO A 227 10.20 -11.02 -13.85
CA PRO A 227 9.88 -9.60 -13.87
C PRO A 227 8.91 -9.22 -15.01
N PRO A 228 8.05 -8.21 -14.80
CA PRO A 228 7.14 -7.76 -15.85
C PRO A 228 7.91 -7.26 -17.07
N GLY A 229 7.45 -7.65 -18.27
CA GLY A 229 7.99 -7.16 -19.54
C GLY A 229 7.51 -5.74 -19.88
N PRO A 230 7.76 -5.27 -21.11
CA PRO A 230 7.39 -3.94 -21.56
C PRO A 230 5.87 -3.68 -21.49
N ASP A 231 5.03 -4.70 -21.58
CA ASP A 231 3.57 -4.62 -21.56
C ASP A 231 2.97 -4.46 -20.16
N ARG A 232 3.75 -3.99 -19.19
CA ARG A 232 3.33 -3.89 -17.77
C ARG A 232 2.10 -3.00 -17.50
N ARG A 233 1.65 -2.23 -18.49
CA ARG A 233 0.46 -1.37 -18.39
C ARG A 233 -0.71 -1.86 -19.25
N ASP A 234 -0.55 -2.95 -20.02
CA ASP A 234 -1.63 -3.48 -20.87
C ASP A 234 -2.55 -4.44 -20.07
N PRO A 235 -3.81 -4.05 -19.80
CA PRO A 235 -4.75 -4.92 -19.09
C PRO A 235 -5.03 -6.25 -19.81
N ARG A 236 -4.93 -6.29 -21.14
CA ARG A 236 -5.12 -7.53 -21.91
C ARG A 236 -3.94 -8.49 -21.71
N ALA A 237 -2.71 -7.96 -21.68
CA ALA A 237 -1.52 -8.74 -21.35
C ALA A 237 -1.59 -9.29 -19.93
N HIS A 238 -2.06 -8.49 -18.97
CA HIS A 238 -2.28 -8.94 -17.59
C HIS A 238 -3.24 -10.10 -17.51
N LYS A 239 -4.42 -10.00 -18.15
CA LYS A 239 -5.43 -11.08 -18.19
C LYS A 239 -4.87 -12.36 -18.81
N ARG A 240 -4.12 -12.26 -19.92
CA ARG A 240 -3.47 -13.44 -20.55
C ARG A 240 -2.47 -14.10 -19.59
N ARG A 241 -1.57 -13.33 -18.97
CA ARG A 241 -0.57 -13.85 -18.01
C ARG A 241 -1.21 -14.55 -16.83
N ILE A 242 -2.28 -13.99 -16.27
CA ILE A 242 -3.04 -14.63 -15.17
C ILE A 242 -3.62 -15.97 -15.65
N ALA A 243 -4.27 -15.98 -16.80
CA ALA A 243 -4.88 -17.19 -17.35
C ALA A 243 -3.86 -18.29 -17.62
N GLU A 244 -2.73 -17.95 -18.23
CA GLU A 244 -1.61 -18.87 -18.49
C GLU A 244 -1.01 -19.43 -17.18
N ALA A 245 -0.71 -18.55 -16.23
CA ALA A 245 -0.09 -18.92 -14.96
C ALA A 245 -0.97 -19.88 -14.12
N LEU A 246 -2.29 -19.70 -14.16
CA LEU A 246 -3.23 -20.49 -13.37
C LEU A 246 -3.84 -21.65 -14.14
N SER A 247 -3.47 -21.81 -15.42
CA SER A 247 -3.94 -22.94 -16.25
C SER A 247 -3.63 -24.29 -15.60
N GLY A 248 -4.59 -25.22 -15.67
CA GLY A 248 -4.47 -26.56 -15.10
C GLY A 248 -4.56 -26.63 -13.56
N MET A 249 -4.85 -25.53 -12.88
CA MET A 249 -5.24 -25.60 -11.47
C MET A 249 -6.67 -26.13 -11.33
N GLY A 250 -6.88 -27.00 -10.35
CA GLY A 250 -8.18 -27.54 -9.98
C GLY A 250 -9.03 -26.59 -9.10
N TRP A 251 -9.82 -27.16 -8.18
CA TRP A 251 -10.73 -26.43 -7.28
C TRP A 251 -11.67 -25.52 -8.08
N HIS A 252 -11.86 -24.30 -7.65
CA HIS A 252 -12.72 -23.31 -8.33
C HIS A 252 -11.97 -22.41 -9.33
N VAL A 253 -10.67 -22.63 -9.55
CA VAL A 253 -9.85 -21.78 -10.43
C VAL A 253 -10.41 -21.64 -11.84
N PRO A 254 -10.91 -22.69 -12.52
CA PRO A 254 -11.54 -22.53 -13.83
C PRO A 254 -12.70 -21.51 -13.84
N ARG A 255 -13.51 -21.48 -12.78
CA ARG A 255 -14.63 -20.52 -12.63
C ARG A 255 -14.12 -19.09 -12.36
N LEU A 256 -13.02 -18.93 -11.60
CA LEU A 256 -12.38 -17.63 -11.40
C LEU A 256 -11.85 -17.07 -12.73
N LEU A 257 -11.22 -17.92 -13.55
CA LEU A 257 -10.71 -17.54 -14.87
C LEU A 257 -11.82 -17.21 -15.87
N GLN A 258 -12.98 -17.84 -15.78
CA GLN A 258 -14.16 -17.49 -16.62
C GLN A 258 -14.65 -16.06 -16.34
N ALA A 259 -14.53 -15.55 -15.10
CA ALA A 259 -14.94 -14.20 -14.74
C ALA A 259 -13.90 -13.14 -15.13
N LEU A 260 -12.63 -13.51 -15.34
CA LEU A 260 -11.52 -12.59 -15.58
C LEU A 260 -11.66 -11.71 -16.83
N PRO A 261 -12.08 -12.21 -18.02
CA PRO A 261 -12.20 -11.39 -19.22
C PRO A 261 -13.15 -10.21 -19.05
N GLY A 262 -14.29 -10.40 -18.36
CA GLY A 262 -15.31 -9.38 -18.11
C GLY A 262 -15.07 -8.55 -16.86
N ALA A 263 -13.97 -8.75 -16.11
CA ALA A 263 -13.71 -8.02 -14.89
C ALA A 263 -13.40 -6.54 -15.18
N PRO A 264 -14.18 -5.58 -14.61
CA PRO A 264 -14.01 -4.16 -14.88
C PRO A 264 -12.77 -3.58 -14.18
N ASP A 265 -12.51 -4.03 -12.94
CA ASP A 265 -11.49 -3.47 -12.04
C ASP A 265 -10.44 -4.52 -11.70
N LEU A 266 -9.60 -4.87 -12.69
CA LEU A 266 -8.46 -5.75 -12.47
C LEU A 266 -7.31 -4.97 -11.83
N TYR A 267 -6.90 -5.37 -10.61
CA TYR A 267 -5.58 -5.05 -10.09
C TYR A 267 -4.60 -6.17 -10.49
N TYR A 268 -3.45 -5.80 -11.00
CA TYR A 268 -2.34 -6.70 -11.31
C TYR A 268 -1.02 -5.97 -11.10
N ASP A 269 -0.12 -6.59 -10.35
CA ASP A 269 1.22 -6.04 -10.15
C ASP A 269 2.24 -7.14 -9.84
N ALA A 270 3.51 -6.84 -10.07
CA ALA A 270 4.62 -7.64 -9.60
C ALA A 270 4.81 -7.43 -8.09
N ILE A 271 5.07 -8.51 -7.35
CA ILE A 271 5.48 -8.38 -5.96
C ILE A 271 6.91 -7.87 -5.96
N SER A 272 7.07 -6.63 -5.53
CA SER A 272 8.32 -5.89 -5.61
C SER A 272 8.59 -5.10 -4.33
N ARG A 273 9.85 -4.72 -4.14
CA ARG A 273 10.31 -3.90 -3.02
C ARG A 273 11.07 -2.68 -3.55
N VAL A 274 10.90 -1.55 -2.89
CA VAL A 274 11.64 -0.32 -3.17
C VAL A 274 12.85 -0.21 -2.25
N ASP A 275 14.04 -0.15 -2.84
CA ASP A 275 15.32 -0.01 -2.15
C ASP A 275 15.98 1.33 -2.53
N ALA A 276 15.39 2.46 -2.11
CA ALA A 276 15.95 3.77 -2.35
C ALA A 276 17.09 4.06 -1.33
N PRO A 277 18.34 4.31 -1.78
CA PRO A 277 19.48 4.58 -0.90
C PRO A 277 19.33 5.90 -0.15
N ALA A 278 18.65 6.88 -0.74
CA ALA A 278 18.24 8.13 -0.11
C ALA A 278 16.76 8.39 -0.42
N TRP A 279 16.03 8.94 0.54
CA TRP A 279 14.63 9.29 0.38
C TRP A 279 14.42 10.74 -0.03
N SER A 280 15.49 11.49 -0.18
CA SER A 280 15.42 12.89 -0.62
C SER A 280 16.60 13.28 -1.48
N GLN A 281 16.36 14.28 -2.35
CA GLN A 281 17.39 14.96 -3.14
C GLN A 281 17.06 16.43 -3.26
N GLY A 282 17.84 17.28 -2.62
CA GLY A 282 17.61 18.73 -2.59
C GLY A 282 16.27 19.07 -1.94
N ARG A 283 15.34 19.60 -2.73
CA ARG A 283 13.99 19.99 -2.29
C ARG A 283 12.91 18.95 -2.58
N VAL A 284 13.28 17.76 -3.03
CA VAL A 284 12.38 16.66 -3.31
C VAL A 284 12.56 15.56 -2.28
N CYS A 285 11.46 15.04 -1.71
CA CYS A 285 11.45 13.94 -0.75
C CYS A 285 10.40 12.90 -1.12
N LEU A 286 10.58 11.66 -0.68
CA LEU A 286 9.66 10.54 -0.90
C LEU A 286 9.01 10.10 0.41
N VAL A 287 7.77 9.63 0.34
CA VAL A 287 7.03 9.09 1.49
C VAL A 287 6.22 7.85 1.10
N GLY A 288 6.01 6.96 2.06
CA GLY A 288 5.27 5.71 1.86
C GLY A 288 5.94 4.78 0.85
N ASP A 289 5.15 4.16 -0.02
CA ASP A 289 5.65 3.19 -0.99
C ASP A 289 6.64 3.79 -2.02
N ALA A 290 6.60 5.10 -2.24
CA ALA A 290 7.58 5.78 -3.09
C ALA A 290 9.00 5.73 -2.51
N ALA A 291 9.13 5.75 -1.18
CA ALA A 291 10.40 5.71 -0.46
C ALA A 291 10.85 4.27 -0.13
N CYS A 292 9.94 3.43 0.35
CA CYS A 292 10.27 2.13 0.95
C CYS A 292 9.13 1.11 0.82
N GLY A 293 8.37 1.13 -0.26
CA GLY A 293 7.23 0.24 -0.47
C GLY A 293 7.61 -1.24 -0.60
N ALA A 294 6.64 -2.10 -0.28
CA ALA A 294 6.60 -3.49 -0.66
C ALA A 294 5.17 -3.83 -1.06
N THR A 295 4.99 -4.49 -2.21
CA THR A 295 3.66 -4.67 -2.83
C THR A 295 2.66 -5.36 -1.91
N ILE A 296 3.08 -6.40 -1.16
CA ILE A 296 2.22 -7.18 -0.26
C ILE A 296 3.01 -7.53 1.02
N GLY A 297 2.32 -7.48 2.16
CA GLY A 297 2.89 -7.89 3.45
C GLY A 297 3.91 -6.91 4.05
N GLY A 298 4.19 -5.79 3.38
CA GLY A 298 5.10 -4.73 3.84
C GLY A 298 4.42 -3.67 4.71
N MET A 299 3.16 -3.90 5.12
CA MET A 299 2.38 -2.95 5.95
C MET A 299 2.29 -1.55 5.36
N GLY A 300 2.13 -1.46 4.01
CA GLY A 300 2.22 -0.21 3.23
C GLY A 300 1.32 0.92 3.74
N ALA A 301 0.08 0.63 4.15
CA ALA A 301 -0.83 1.64 4.71
C ALA A 301 -0.30 2.22 6.02
N GLY A 302 0.20 1.36 6.93
CA GLY A 302 0.79 1.79 8.18
C GLY A 302 2.06 2.61 7.98
N THR A 303 2.97 2.14 7.12
CA THR A 303 4.20 2.89 6.78
C THR A 303 3.91 4.23 6.13
N ALA A 304 2.87 4.30 5.29
CA ALA A 304 2.43 5.54 4.63
C ALA A 304 1.93 6.58 5.65
N VAL A 305 1.04 6.17 6.56
CA VAL A 305 0.46 7.07 7.59
C VAL A 305 1.52 7.51 8.60
N VAL A 306 2.38 6.59 9.06
CA VAL A 306 3.50 6.91 9.97
C VAL A 306 4.53 7.80 9.28
N GLY A 307 4.87 7.50 8.02
CA GLY A 307 5.80 8.29 7.22
C GLY A 307 5.31 9.73 7.04
N ALA A 308 4.03 9.91 6.71
CA ALA A 308 3.39 11.20 6.58
C ALA A 308 3.45 12.02 7.89
N TYR A 309 3.13 11.39 9.01
CA TYR A 309 3.20 12.00 10.34
C TYR A 309 4.62 12.47 10.67
N VAL A 310 5.61 11.58 10.53
CA VAL A 310 7.00 11.88 10.90
C VAL A 310 7.58 12.97 10.01
N LEU A 311 7.35 12.90 8.68
CA LEU A 311 7.84 13.91 7.74
C LEU A 311 7.27 15.30 8.07
N ALA A 312 5.96 15.40 8.29
CA ALA A 312 5.33 16.66 8.64
C ALA A 312 5.84 17.21 9.99
N ALA A 313 6.02 16.36 11.00
CA ALA A 313 6.56 16.76 12.30
C ALA A 313 8.00 17.29 12.19
N GLU A 314 8.86 16.64 11.41
CA GLU A 314 10.26 17.08 11.24
C GLU A 314 10.34 18.37 10.41
N LEU A 315 9.49 18.58 9.41
CA LEU A 315 9.38 19.85 8.68
C LEU A 315 8.88 20.98 9.59
N ALA A 316 7.89 20.71 10.43
CA ALA A 316 7.34 21.70 11.36
C ALA A 316 8.36 22.13 12.44
N ARG A 317 9.27 21.25 12.84
CA ARG A 317 10.34 21.56 13.81
C ARG A 317 11.43 22.49 13.26
N THR A 318 11.71 22.41 11.96
CA THR A 318 12.73 23.20 11.28
C THR A 318 12.23 23.70 9.93
N PRO A 319 11.24 24.62 9.91
CA PRO A 319 10.60 25.06 8.66
C PRO A 319 11.58 25.73 7.69
N ASP A 320 12.67 26.30 8.18
CA ASP A 320 13.69 26.97 7.38
C ASP A 320 14.82 26.03 6.91
N ASP A 321 14.86 24.79 7.41
CA ASP A 321 15.88 23.79 7.05
C ASP A 321 15.26 22.44 6.70
N HIS A 322 14.73 22.37 5.47
CA HIS A 322 14.15 21.13 4.94
C HIS A 322 15.16 19.98 4.83
N ARG A 323 16.46 20.28 4.64
CA ARG A 323 17.48 19.22 4.52
C ARG A 323 17.67 18.51 5.86
N ALA A 324 17.77 19.25 6.95
CA ALA A 324 17.83 18.67 8.29
C ALA A 324 16.53 17.91 8.63
N ALA A 325 15.36 18.43 8.21
CA ALA A 325 14.08 17.73 8.39
C ALA A 325 14.05 16.39 7.65
N PHE A 326 14.45 16.36 6.39
CA PHE A 326 14.49 15.14 5.57
C PHE A 326 15.48 14.10 6.12
N THR A 327 16.65 14.54 6.56
CA THR A 327 17.64 13.65 7.19
C THR A 327 17.07 12.99 8.45
N ARG A 328 16.47 13.76 9.36
CA ARG A 328 15.88 13.21 10.60
C ARG A 328 14.68 12.30 10.32
N TYR A 329 13.85 12.65 9.34
CA TYR A 329 12.76 11.79 8.86
C TYR A 329 13.27 10.42 8.41
N GLU A 330 14.27 10.42 7.54
CA GLU A 330 14.86 9.21 7.00
C GLU A 330 15.56 8.38 8.08
N ASP A 331 16.40 8.99 8.91
CA ASP A 331 17.13 8.32 10.00
C ASP A 331 16.17 7.63 10.96
N ARG A 332 15.08 8.29 11.31
CA ARG A 332 14.06 7.75 12.22
C ARG A 332 13.32 6.55 11.64
N LEU A 333 13.01 6.58 10.36
CA LEU A 333 12.14 5.59 9.75
C LEU A 333 12.85 4.50 8.96
N ARG A 334 14.13 4.64 8.60
CA ARG A 334 14.82 3.67 7.76
C ARG A 334 14.87 2.27 8.39
N ALA A 335 15.17 2.16 9.67
CA ALA A 335 15.19 0.86 10.36
C ALA A 335 13.77 0.25 10.50
N TYR A 336 12.78 1.09 10.74
CA TYR A 336 11.36 0.68 10.78
C TYR A 336 10.90 0.18 9.41
N ALA A 337 11.16 0.93 8.35
CA ALA A 337 10.80 0.57 6.97
C ALA A 337 11.42 -0.78 6.55
N ARG A 338 12.71 -0.99 6.84
CA ARG A 338 13.38 -2.28 6.57
C ARG A 338 12.72 -3.46 7.28
N ARG A 339 12.30 -3.28 8.54
CA ARG A 339 11.57 -4.34 9.26
C ARG A 339 10.21 -4.64 8.62
N CYS A 340 9.48 -3.63 8.20
CA CYS A 340 8.21 -3.80 7.50
C CYS A 340 8.41 -4.48 6.13
N GLN A 341 9.41 -4.06 5.36
CA GLN A 341 9.75 -4.66 4.07
C GLN A 341 10.13 -6.14 4.18
N ALA A 342 10.90 -6.52 5.22
CA ALA A 342 11.30 -7.91 5.45
C ALA A 342 10.08 -8.87 5.61
N GLY A 343 8.93 -8.37 6.06
CA GLY A 343 7.65 -9.09 6.01
C GLY A 343 7.19 -9.33 4.57
N GLY A 344 7.27 -8.31 3.74
CA GLY A 344 6.88 -8.36 2.31
C GLY A 344 7.75 -9.29 1.47
N ASP A 345 9.07 -9.35 1.73
CA ASP A 345 10.02 -10.17 0.97
C ASP A 345 9.64 -11.65 0.89
N ARG A 346 8.98 -12.17 1.91
CA ARG A 346 8.61 -13.58 2.02
C ARG A 346 7.16 -13.86 1.66
N THR A 347 6.35 -12.84 1.43
CA THR A 347 4.90 -13.03 1.26
C THR A 347 4.56 -13.83 0.00
N GLY A 348 5.23 -13.60 -1.12
CA GLY A 348 5.02 -14.38 -2.33
C GLY A 348 5.31 -15.87 -2.11
N THR A 349 6.48 -16.20 -1.58
CA THR A 349 6.88 -17.58 -1.26
C THR A 349 5.99 -18.20 -0.18
N PHE A 350 5.52 -17.42 0.78
CA PHE A 350 4.60 -17.88 1.82
C PHE A 350 3.22 -18.24 1.23
N LEU A 351 2.65 -17.39 0.39
CA LEU A 351 1.35 -17.64 -0.25
C LEU A 351 1.44 -18.74 -1.31
N ALA A 352 2.48 -18.72 -2.14
CA ALA A 352 2.68 -19.64 -3.26
C ALA A 352 4.01 -20.42 -3.13
N PRO A 353 4.15 -21.35 -2.14
CA PRO A 353 5.37 -22.13 -1.99
C PRO A 353 5.71 -22.90 -3.27
N ALA A 354 6.98 -22.92 -3.66
CA ALA A 354 7.44 -23.50 -4.93
C ALA A 354 7.24 -25.03 -5.04
N THR A 355 7.01 -25.74 -3.95
CA THR A 355 6.91 -27.20 -3.92
C THR A 355 5.73 -27.70 -3.07
N ALA A 356 5.21 -28.88 -3.40
CA ALA A 356 4.17 -29.54 -2.61
C ALA A 356 4.65 -29.87 -1.17
N ARG A 357 5.95 -30.14 -0.98
CA ARG A 357 6.54 -30.33 0.35
C ARG A 357 6.53 -29.01 1.14
N GLY A 358 6.85 -27.88 0.50
CA GLY A 358 6.78 -26.53 1.09
C GLY A 358 5.37 -26.17 1.55
N ILE A 359 4.35 -26.45 0.74
CA ILE A 359 2.94 -26.25 1.09
C ILE A 359 2.58 -27.08 2.35
N ARG A 360 2.92 -28.36 2.37
CA ARG A 360 2.66 -29.25 3.52
C ARG A 360 3.38 -28.78 4.77
N LEU A 361 4.66 -28.42 4.67
CA LEU A 361 5.45 -27.94 5.81
C LEU A 361 4.85 -26.66 6.40
N ARG A 362 4.52 -25.65 5.54
CA ARG A 362 3.84 -24.43 5.98
C ARG A 362 2.55 -24.75 6.73
N ASN A 363 1.69 -25.60 6.16
CA ASN A 363 0.41 -25.93 6.75
C ASN A 363 0.60 -26.63 8.11
N THR A 364 1.53 -27.60 8.21
CA THR A 364 1.83 -28.30 9.46
C THR A 364 2.40 -27.38 10.54
N LEU A 365 3.27 -26.43 10.19
CA LEU A 365 3.83 -25.49 11.15
C LEU A 365 2.76 -24.51 11.68
N LEU A 366 1.93 -23.99 10.78
CA LEU A 366 0.90 -23.01 11.15
C LEU A 366 -0.34 -23.62 11.81
N SER A 367 -0.56 -24.92 11.68
CA SER A 367 -1.61 -25.60 12.45
C SER A 367 -1.23 -25.79 13.92
N ARG A 368 0.03 -25.48 14.31
CA ARG A 368 0.47 -25.53 15.71
C ARG A 368 0.20 -24.18 16.41
N PRO A 369 -0.69 -24.13 17.42
CA PRO A 369 -1.13 -22.86 18.03
C PRO A 369 0.02 -22.02 18.62
N LEU A 370 1.03 -22.67 19.22
CA LEU A 370 2.18 -21.96 19.81
C LEU A 370 3.03 -21.26 18.76
N LEU A 371 3.30 -21.92 17.62
CA LEU A 371 4.08 -21.32 16.52
C LEU A 371 3.32 -20.18 15.85
N LEU A 372 2.03 -20.36 15.62
CA LEU A 372 1.19 -19.29 15.06
C LEU A 372 1.15 -18.08 16.00
N LYS A 373 0.96 -18.31 17.32
CA LYS A 373 0.96 -17.23 18.33
C LYS A 373 2.31 -16.48 18.36
N ALA A 374 3.42 -17.21 18.31
CA ALA A 374 4.76 -16.60 18.28
C ALA A 374 4.97 -15.75 17.04
N MET A 375 4.52 -16.21 15.87
CA MET A 375 4.61 -15.45 14.60
C MET A 375 3.75 -14.17 14.62
N LEU A 376 2.53 -14.25 15.14
CA LEU A 376 1.65 -13.08 15.28
C LEU A 376 2.25 -12.04 16.24
N ALA A 377 2.83 -12.49 17.37
CA ALA A 377 3.49 -11.61 18.33
C ALA A 377 4.72 -10.91 17.73
N MET A 378 5.48 -11.61 16.90
CA MET A 378 6.63 -11.04 16.19
C MET A 378 6.18 -9.97 15.18
N GLY A 379 5.09 -10.21 14.45
CA GLY A 379 4.51 -9.23 13.50
C GLY A 379 4.16 -7.90 14.17
N ARG A 380 3.63 -7.91 15.39
CA ARG A 380 3.31 -6.67 16.16
C ARG A 380 4.56 -5.87 16.56
N ARG A 381 5.68 -6.53 16.83
CA ARG A 381 6.94 -5.86 17.20
C ARG A 381 7.62 -5.18 16.02
N THR A 382 7.41 -5.65 14.81
CA THR A 382 8.03 -5.08 13.60
C THR A 382 7.53 -3.66 13.30
N THR A 383 6.31 -3.31 13.72
CA THR A 383 5.65 -2.03 13.45
C THR A 383 5.92 -0.93 14.48
N THR A 384 6.79 -1.16 15.46
CA THR A 384 7.06 -0.18 16.52
C THR A 384 8.20 0.76 16.11
N VAL A 385 7.94 2.08 16.19
CA VAL A 385 8.93 3.15 16.07
C VAL A 385 8.55 4.29 17.01
N ALA A 386 9.57 4.99 17.55
CA ALA A 386 9.35 6.18 18.38
C ALA A 386 8.82 7.34 17.51
N LEU A 387 7.62 7.79 17.81
CA LEU A 387 7.01 8.93 17.13
C LEU A 387 7.59 10.23 17.69
N PRO A 388 7.88 11.24 16.86
CA PRO A 388 8.20 12.57 17.36
C PRO A 388 6.96 13.21 17.99
N ASP A 389 7.17 14.09 18.97
CA ASP A 389 6.11 14.97 19.42
C ASP A 389 5.84 16.02 18.34
N LEU A 390 4.58 16.30 18.09
CA LEU A 390 4.20 17.39 17.22
C LEU A 390 4.50 18.72 17.94
N PRO A 391 5.20 19.68 17.31
CA PRO A 391 5.27 21.01 17.83
C PRO A 391 3.86 21.60 17.94
N ALA A 392 3.60 22.43 18.97
CA ALA A 392 2.31 23.10 19.12
C ALA A 392 1.95 23.80 17.80
N GLY A 393 0.75 23.52 17.28
CA GLY A 393 0.31 24.05 15.98
C GLY A 393 0.45 25.57 15.96
N ARG A 394 1.02 26.11 14.90
CA ARG A 394 1.00 27.56 14.64
C ARG A 394 -0.47 27.90 14.33
N THR A 395 -1.18 28.41 15.32
CA THR A 395 -2.47 29.07 15.05
C THR A 395 -2.18 30.22 14.10
N SER A 396 -2.70 30.14 12.88
CA SER A 396 -2.74 31.28 11.97
C SER A 396 -3.44 32.44 12.68
N ARG A 397 -2.69 33.49 12.96
CA ARG A 397 -3.27 34.80 13.31
C ARG A 397 -3.77 35.48 12.04
#